data_1b45dbcb26f735ac1cde4497b6d09ec9
#
_entry.id   1b45dbcb26f735ac1cde4497b6d09ec9
#
_cell.length_a   1.000
_cell.length_b   1.000
_cell.length_c   1.000
_cell.angle_alpha   90.00
_cell.angle_beta   90.00
_cell.angle_gamma   90.00
#
_symmetry.space_group_name_H-M   'P 1'
#
loop_
_entity.id
_entity.type
_entity.pdbx_description
1 polymer ?
#
loop_
_entity_poly.entity_id
_entity_poly.type
_entity_poly.pdbx_seq_one_letter_code
_entity_poly.pdbx_strand_id
1 'polypeptide(L)'
;MLNYLGLQAGLNSVQAYNASGSAIRMDGATIAKPGYTSVPSDFLPFNLGSSGFSSYARGQGYSSFNAFKAAQGNAGLGLEWHHIVEQSQIHKSGSMPEDIHSTGNIISIDAAMHRKIRVYYSSIQPFTQGLTVRNWLAGQDFEMQYKFGLQVLEMFLK
;
A
#
# COMPACT_ATOMS: atom_id res chain seq x y z
N MET A 1 7.86 -7.51 25.13
CA MET A 1 6.53 -7.40 25.74
C MET A 1 6.04 -5.99 25.61
N LEU A 2 5.35 -5.76 24.54
CA LEU A 2 4.00 -5.29 24.65
C LEU A 2 3.83 -3.90 25.18
N ASN A 3 4.30 -2.94 24.47
CA ASN A 3 3.68 -1.63 24.64
C ASN A 3 2.70 -1.37 23.50
N TYR A 4 1.71 -2.23 23.46
CA TYR A 4 0.53 -2.04 22.63
C TYR A 4 -0.46 -1.07 23.26
N LEU A 5 -0.22 -0.66 24.49
CA LEU A 5 -1.11 0.21 25.25
C LEU A 5 -1.11 1.67 24.78
N GLY A 6 -0.13 2.08 24.03
CA GLY A 6 -0.12 3.42 23.43
C GLY A 6 -0.99 3.59 22.18
N LEU A 7 -1.53 2.48 21.66
CA LEU A 7 -2.40 2.49 20.47
C LEU A 7 -3.88 2.65 20.79
N GLN A 8 -4.21 2.98 22.02
CA GLN A 8 -5.49 2.70 22.60
C GLN A 8 -6.55 3.74 22.48
N ALA A 9 -6.30 4.85 21.88
CA ALA A 9 -7.36 5.88 21.80
C ALA A 9 -8.47 5.56 20.75
N GLY A 10 -8.55 4.34 20.25
CA GLY A 10 -9.60 4.00 19.29
C GLY A 10 -9.78 2.53 18.99
N LEU A 11 -8.94 1.67 19.52
CA LEU A 11 -9.00 0.24 19.26
C LEU A 11 -9.49 -0.50 20.50
N ASN A 12 -10.78 -0.53 20.67
CA ASN A 12 -11.36 -1.44 21.63
C ASN A 12 -10.96 -2.87 21.27
N SER A 13 -10.09 -3.46 22.11
CA SER A 13 -9.93 -4.89 22.23
C SER A 13 -9.15 -5.64 21.13
N VAL A 14 -7.90 -5.29 20.90
CA VAL A 14 -6.95 -6.29 20.38
C VAL A 14 -6.55 -7.20 21.54
N GLN A 15 -6.94 -8.45 21.47
CA GLN A 15 -6.73 -9.40 22.58
C GLN A 15 -5.67 -10.45 22.29
N ALA A 16 -5.40 -10.73 21.05
CA ALA A 16 -4.47 -11.77 20.64
C ALA A 16 -4.00 -11.62 19.20
N TYR A 17 -2.98 -12.40 18.85
CA TYR A 17 -2.49 -12.56 17.49
C TYR A 17 -2.68 -14.01 17.06
N ASN A 18 -3.10 -14.21 15.80
CA ASN A 18 -3.15 -15.55 15.23
C ASN A 18 -1.73 -16.05 14.88
N ALA A 19 -1.61 -17.31 14.48
CA ALA A 19 -0.34 -17.93 14.12
C ALA A 19 0.38 -17.26 12.95
N SER A 20 -0.35 -16.52 12.10
CA SER A 20 0.22 -15.72 11.00
C SER A 20 0.68 -14.34 11.45
N GLY A 21 0.51 -14.00 12.73
CA GLY A 21 0.90 -12.72 13.30
C GLY A 21 -0.09 -11.59 13.03
N SER A 22 -1.32 -11.88 12.64
CA SER A 22 -2.38 -10.88 12.51
C SER A 22 -3.07 -10.63 13.86
N ALA A 23 -3.35 -9.38 14.17
CA ALA A 23 -4.08 -9.01 15.38
C ALA A 23 -5.55 -9.45 15.27
N ILE A 24 -6.09 -9.96 16.37
CA ILE A 24 -7.45 -10.46 16.47
C ILE A 24 -8.20 -9.66 17.53
N ARG A 25 -9.42 -9.24 17.23
CA ARG A 25 -10.34 -8.66 18.20
C ARG A 25 -10.95 -9.75 19.09
N MET A 26 -11.59 -9.32 20.18
CA MET A 26 -12.39 -10.20 21.04
C MET A 26 -13.50 -10.94 20.27
N ASP A 27 -14.03 -10.34 19.21
CA ASP A 27 -15.05 -10.93 18.34
C ASP A 27 -14.46 -11.94 17.32
N GLY A 28 -13.15 -12.18 17.34
CA GLY A 28 -12.45 -13.09 16.43
C GLY A 28 -12.10 -12.48 15.06
N ALA A 29 -12.46 -11.24 14.79
CA ALA A 29 -12.14 -10.60 13.52
C ALA A 29 -10.64 -10.27 13.44
N THR A 30 -10.00 -10.66 12.36
CA THR A 30 -8.62 -10.27 12.06
C THR A 30 -8.59 -8.81 11.67
N ILE A 31 -7.79 -7.99 12.35
CA ILE A 31 -7.75 -6.55 12.14
C ILE A 31 -6.42 -6.01 11.61
N ALA A 32 -5.32 -6.64 11.93
CA ALA A 32 -4.00 -6.27 11.42
C ALA A 32 -2.93 -7.28 11.81
N LYS A 33 -1.78 -7.26 11.14
CA LYS A 33 -0.57 -7.90 11.62
C LYS A 33 0.07 -7.09 12.76
N PRO A 34 0.83 -7.73 13.68
CA PRO A 34 1.57 -7.01 14.71
C PRO A 34 2.49 -5.96 14.10
N GLY A 35 2.43 -4.76 14.64
CA GLY A 35 3.25 -3.64 14.16
C GLY A 35 2.63 -2.80 13.05
N TYR A 36 1.46 -3.19 12.53
CA TYR A 36 0.74 -2.40 11.53
C TYR A 36 -0.51 -1.79 12.14
N THR A 37 -0.46 -0.51 12.39
CA THR A 37 -1.66 0.28 12.67
C THR A 37 -2.38 0.54 11.35
N SER A 38 -3.70 0.56 11.38
CA SER A 38 -4.48 1.14 10.29
C SER A 38 -3.89 2.51 9.93
N VAL A 39 -3.85 2.84 8.64
CA VAL A 39 -3.51 4.20 8.21
C VAL A 39 -4.42 5.15 8.98
N PRO A 40 -3.88 6.17 9.67
CA PRO A 40 -4.71 7.12 10.37
C PRO A 40 -5.78 7.67 9.43
N SER A 41 -7.03 7.76 9.89
CA SER A 41 -8.15 8.25 9.09
C SER A 41 -7.91 9.63 8.48
N ASP A 42 -7.06 10.43 9.13
CA ASP A 42 -6.66 11.75 8.70
C ASP A 42 -5.76 11.75 7.44
N PHE A 43 -5.21 10.59 7.11
CA PHE A 43 -4.48 10.34 5.86
C PHE A 43 -5.38 9.85 4.71
N LEU A 44 -6.66 9.65 4.96
CA LEU A 44 -7.62 9.18 3.95
C LEU A 44 -8.60 10.31 3.61
N PRO A 45 -8.27 11.22 2.65
CA PRO A 45 -9.14 12.35 2.31
C PRO A 45 -10.44 11.93 1.60
N PHE A 46 -10.61 10.65 1.29
CA PHE A 46 -11.79 10.17 0.57
C PHE A 46 -12.43 8.98 1.30
N ASN A 47 -13.66 9.20 1.71
CA ASN A 47 -14.58 8.13 2.11
C ASN A 47 -15.07 7.41 0.83
N LEU A 48 -14.19 6.66 0.20
CA LEU A 48 -14.55 5.78 -0.91
C LEU A 48 -15.24 4.56 -0.28
N GLY A 49 -16.55 4.56 -0.34
CA GLY A 49 -17.35 3.42 0.10
C GLY A 49 -16.80 2.11 -0.45
N SER A 50 -16.80 1.10 0.38
CA SER A 50 -16.17 -0.21 0.16
C SER A 50 -16.61 -0.99 -1.09
N SER A 51 -17.64 -0.54 -1.79
CA SER A 51 -18.23 -1.28 -2.92
C SER A 51 -17.73 -0.90 -4.32
N GLY A 52 -16.97 0.20 -4.46
CA GLY A 52 -16.55 0.70 -5.78
C GLY A 52 -15.07 0.46 -6.13
N PHE A 53 -14.23 0.16 -5.16
CA PHE A 53 -12.78 0.21 -5.32
C PHE A 53 -12.19 -0.99 -6.08
N SER A 54 -12.82 -2.16 -5.96
CA SER A 54 -12.33 -3.42 -6.54
C SER A 54 -12.28 -3.43 -8.08
N SER A 55 -13.04 -2.56 -8.75
CA SER A 55 -13.10 -2.52 -10.21
C SER A 55 -12.09 -1.55 -10.84
N TYR A 56 -11.71 -0.47 -10.16
CA TYR A 56 -10.80 0.54 -10.72
C TYR A 56 -9.33 0.13 -10.70
N ALA A 57 -8.92 -0.68 -9.71
CA ALA A 57 -7.55 -1.19 -9.62
C ALA A 57 -7.30 -2.42 -10.50
N ARG A 58 -8.36 -2.98 -11.10
CA ARG A 58 -8.29 -4.26 -11.82
C ARG A 58 -8.06 -4.15 -13.31
N GLY A 59 -7.41 -3.18 -13.83
CA GLY A 59 -7.05 -3.16 -15.25
C GLY A 59 -6.50 -4.50 -15.74
N GLN A 60 -6.11 -4.62 -16.98
CA GLN A 60 -5.50 -5.84 -17.51
C GLN A 60 -4.25 -6.19 -16.70
N GLY A 61 -4.21 -7.39 -16.12
CA GLY A 61 -3.09 -7.92 -15.35
C GLY A 61 -2.05 -8.61 -16.24
N TYR A 62 -0.80 -8.60 -15.79
CA TYR A 62 0.34 -9.25 -16.45
C TYR A 62 1.12 -10.06 -15.41
N SER A 63 1.71 -11.18 -15.85
CA SER A 63 2.49 -12.06 -14.98
C SER A 63 3.81 -11.44 -14.48
N SER A 64 4.27 -10.35 -15.12
CA SER A 64 5.49 -9.64 -14.73
C SER A 64 5.52 -8.22 -15.28
N PHE A 65 6.38 -7.38 -14.70
CA PHE A 65 6.61 -6.03 -15.21
C PHE A 65 7.19 -6.03 -16.64
N ASN A 66 7.98 -7.04 -17.00
CA ASN A 66 8.47 -7.16 -18.38
C ASN A 66 7.33 -7.49 -19.35
N ALA A 67 6.40 -8.37 -18.98
CA ALA A 67 5.21 -8.65 -19.79
C ALA A 67 4.34 -7.40 -19.94
N PHE A 68 4.16 -6.63 -18.87
CA PHE A 68 3.48 -5.32 -18.92
C PHE A 68 4.15 -4.38 -19.92
N LYS A 69 5.48 -4.18 -19.81
CA LYS A 69 6.23 -3.30 -20.72
C LYS A 69 6.21 -3.77 -22.16
N ALA A 70 6.23 -5.07 -22.40
CA ALA A 70 6.13 -5.63 -23.75
C ALA A 70 4.78 -5.30 -24.40
N ALA A 71 3.71 -5.27 -23.61
CA ALA A 71 2.37 -4.96 -24.08
C ALA A 71 2.07 -3.45 -24.17
N GLN A 72 2.52 -2.67 -23.17
CA GLN A 72 2.20 -1.25 -23.07
C GLN A 72 3.27 -0.31 -23.68
N GLY A 73 4.46 -0.85 -23.97
CA GLY A 73 5.57 -0.06 -24.52
C GLY A 73 6.30 0.77 -23.45
N ASN A 74 6.89 1.88 -23.90
CA ASN A 74 7.61 2.81 -23.03
C ASN A 74 6.65 3.79 -22.34
N ALA A 75 7.04 4.26 -21.16
CA ALA A 75 6.24 5.22 -20.38
C ALA A 75 6.09 6.60 -21.06
N GLY A 76 6.96 6.92 -22.01
CA GLY A 76 7.02 8.21 -22.70
C GLY A 76 8.32 8.96 -22.43
N LEU A 77 8.58 10.00 -23.20
CA LEU A 77 9.80 10.82 -23.06
C LEU A 77 9.78 11.57 -21.71
N GLY A 78 10.80 11.38 -20.89
CA GLY A 78 10.91 11.99 -19.56
C GLY A 78 10.02 11.35 -18.49
N LEU A 79 9.27 10.32 -18.86
CA LEU A 79 8.35 9.62 -17.98
C LEU A 79 8.90 8.23 -17.59
N GLU A 80 8.46 7.74 -16.43
CA GLU A 80 8.76 6.40 -15.92
C GLU A 80 7.47 5.69 -15.49
N TRP A 81 7.43 4.36 -15.67
CA TRP A 81 6.36 3.56 -15.13
C TRP A 81 6.46 3.49 -13.61
N HIS A 82 5.38 3.80 -12.94
CA HIS A 82 5.26 3.79 -11.49
C HIS A 82 4.16 2.83 -11.05
N HIS A 83 4.49 1.93 -10.11
CA HIS A 83 3.52 1.08 -9.44
C HIS A 83 2.94 1.83 -8.25
N ILE A 84 1.63 2.04 -8.20
CA ILE A 84 0.91 2.65 -7.07
C ILE A 84 1.07 1.78 -5.83
N VAL A 85 0.80 0.48 -5.94
CA VAL A 85 1.22 -0.53 -4.97
C VAL A 85 2.55 -1.09 -5.43
N GLU A 86 3.61 -0.92 -4.63
CA GLU A 86 4.98 -1.25 -5.03
C GLU A 86 5.17 -2.71 -5.40
N GLN A 87 5.97 -2.98 -6.43
CA GLN A 87 6.31 -4.33 -6.90
C GLN A 87 6.85 -5.24 -5.79
N SER A 88 7.58 -4.69 -4.82
CA SER A 88 8.11 -5.45 -3.67
C SER A 88 7.02 -6.10 -2.81
N GLN A 89 5.77 -5.67 -2.93
CA GLN A 89 4.64 -6.18 -2.14
C GLN A 89 4.15 -7.55 -2.62
N ILE A 90 4.53 -8.01 -3.80
CA ILE A 90 4.31 -9.40 -4.22
C ILE A 90 4.84 -10.37 -3.15
N HIS A 91 6.08 -10.15 -2.70
CA HIS A 91 6.72 -11.02 -1.71
C HIS A 91 6.40 -10.62 -0.26
N LYS A 92 6.14 -9.34 0.00
CA LYS A 92 5.97 -8.83 1.37
C LYS A 92 4.52 -8.95 1.86
N SER A 93 3.55 -8.78 0.97
CA SER A 93 2.12 -8.76 1.29
C SER A 93 1.34 -9.90 0.67
N GLY A 94 1.99 -10.75 -0.15
CA GLY A 94 1.34 -11.86 -0.84
C GLY A 94 0.36 -11.42 -1.94
N SER A 95 0.55 -10.21 -2.48
CA SER A 95 -0.26 -9.73 -3.61
C SER A 95 0.02 -10.55 -4.86
N MET A 96 -1.00 -10.79 -5.68
CA MET A 96 -0.82 -11.51 -6.94
C MET A 96 0.00 -10.67 -7.94
N PRO A 97 0.92 -11.28 -8.70
CA PRO A 97 1.67 -10.56 -9.72
C PRO A 97 0.77 -9.80 -10.71
N GLU A 98 -0.36 -10.39 -11.09
CA GLU A 98 -1.31 -9.81 -12.03
C GLU A 98 -2.01 -8.55 -11.49
N ASP A 99 -2.22 -8.45 -10.17
CA ASP A 99 -2.75 -7.25 -9.54
C ASP A 99 -1.68 -6.15 -9.51
N ILE A 100 -0.46 -6.52 -9.13
CA ILE A 100 0.68 -5.58 -9.06
C ILE A 100 1.07 -5.08 -10.46
N HIS A 101 1.11 -5.98 -11.46
CA HIS A 101 1.48 -5.63 -12.84
C HIS A 101 0.25 -5.36 -13.71
N SER A 102 -0.76 -4.70 -13.17
CA SER A 102 -1.98 -4.35 -13.91
C SER A 102 -1.96 -2.92 -14.44
N THR A 103 -2.71 -2.67 -15.50
CA THR A 103 -2.92 -1.31 -16.04
C THR A 103 -3.67 -0.40 -15.04
N GLY A 104 -4.33 -0.97 -14.04
CA GLY A 104 -4.94 -0.21 -12.96
C GLY A 104 -3.94 0.21 -11.87
N ASN A 105 -2.84 -0.53 -11.72
CA ASN A 105 -1.83 -0.25 -10.69
C ASN A 105 -0.58 0.45 -11.23
N ILE A 106 -0.35 0.46 -12.55
CA ILE A 106 0.84 1.06 -13.16
C ILE A 106 0.44 2.29 -13.94
N ILE A 107 1.07 3.41 -13.64
CA ILE A 107 0.85 4.69 -14.30
C ILE A 107 2.18 5.27 -14.80
N SER A 108 2.10 6.13 -15.78
CA SER A 108 3.24 6.89 -16.30
C SER A 108 3.33 8.23 -15.55
N ILE A 109 4.47 8.51 -14.93
CA ILE A 109 4.71 9.76 -14.19
C ILE A 109 6.06 10.36 -14.55
N ASP A 110 6.24 11.65 -14.28
CA ASP A 110 7.53 12.33 -14.46
C ASP A 110 8.66 11.65 -13.67
N ALA A 111 9.83 11.52 -14.28
CA ALA A 111 10.97 10.82 -13.69
C ALA A 111 11.49 11.51 -12.41
N ALA A 112 11.39 12.85 -12.30
CA ALA A 112 11.79 13.55 -11.08
C ALA A 112 10.78 13.31 -9.96
N MET A 113 9.49 13.30 -10.28
CA MET A 113 8.43 12.93 -9.34
C MET A 113 8.60 11.48 -8.86
N HIS A 114 8.87 10.54 -9.77
CA HIS A 114 9.11 9.13 -9.41
C HIS A 114 10.28 8.99 -8.41
N ARG A 115 11.37 9.74 -8.60
CA ARG A 115 12.49 9.76 -7.65
C ARG A 115 12.08 10.28 -6.27
N LYS A 116 11.28 11.36 -6.19
CA LYS A 116 10.78 11.90 -4.92
C LYS A 116 9.92 10.86 -4.18
N ILE A 117 9.01 10.21 -4.89
CA ILE A 117 8.18 9.14 -4.32
C ILE A 117 9.03 7.99 -3.79
N ARG A 118 10.04 7.53 -4.55
CA ARG A 118 10.96 6.48 -4.09
C ARG A 118 11.70 6.86 -2.80
N VAL A 119 12.15 8.10 -2.70
CA VAL A 119 12.80 8.61 -1.47
C VAL A 119 11.81 8.59 -0.31
N TYR A 120 10.59 9.05 -0.51
CA TYR A 120 9.54 9.03 0.51
C TYR A 120 9.25 7.60 1.01
N TYR A 121 9.05 6.63 0.12
CA TYR A 121 8.82 5.24 0.51
C TYR A 121 10.02 4.60 1.25
N SER A 122 11.22 5.11 1.04
CA SER A 122 12.45 4.67 1.71
C SER A 122 12.73 5.43 3.01
N SER A 123 11.97 6.48 3.33
CA SER A 123 12.12 7.28 4.54
C SER A 123 11.33 6.71 5.72
N ILE A 124 11.73 7.09 6.92
CA ILE A 124 10.98 6.87 8.15
C ILE A 124 10.10 8.10 8.37
N GLN A 125 8.82 7.90 8.60
CA GLN A 125 7.84 8.94 8.87
C GLN A 125 7.33 8.83 10.31
N PRO A 126 6.78 9.89 10.92
CA PRO A 126 6.29 9.84 12.31
C PRO A 126 5.28 8.74 12.57
N PHE A 127 4.44 8.40 11.57
CA PHE A 127 3.40 7.36 11.67
C PHE A 127 3.91 5.94 11.43
N THR A 128 5.15 5.75 10.95
CA THR A 128 5.67 4.43 10.57
C THR A 128 6.32 3.65 11.70
N GLN A 129 6.34 4.20 12.92
CA GLN A 129 6.87 3.54 14.12
C GLN A 129 8.33 3.06 13.95
N GLY A 130 9.15 3.87 13.31
CA GLY A 130 10.58 3.57 13.07
C GLY A 130 10.85 2.68 11.85
N LEU A 131 9.83 2.26 11.13
CA LEU A 131 9.98 1.56 9.85
C LEU A 131 10.07 2.54 8.69
N THR A 132 10.65 2.12 7.57
CA THR A 132 10.44 2.85 6.32
C THR A 132 8.97 2.73 5.90
N VAL A 133 8.45 3.72 5.18
CA VAL A 133 7.07 3.70 4.65
C VAL A 133 6.79 2.37 3.93
N ARG A 134 7.73 1.92 3.08
CA ARG A 134 7.63 0.65 2.35
C ARG A 134 7.47 -0.56 3.28
N ASN A 135 8.22 -0.61 4.37
CA ASN A 135 8.16 -1.72 5.32
C ASN A 135 6.93 -1.61 6.22
N TRP A 136 6.49 -0.40 6.52
CA TRP A 136 5.25 -0.17 7.28
C TRP A 136 4.01 -0.62 6.48
N LEU A 137 4.01 -0.44 5.15
CA LEU A 137 2.97 -0.93 4.27
C LEU A 137 2.99 -2.45 4.07
N ALA A 138 4.14 -3.10 4.32
CA ALA A 138 4.26 -4.54 4.12
C ALA A 138 3.25 -5.31 4.99
N GLY A 139 2.47 -6.19 4.36
CA GLY A 139 1.42 -6.98 5.02
C GLY A 139 0.06 -6.31 5.11
N GLN A 140 -0.07 -5.05 4.67
CA GLN A 140 -1.37 -4.46 4.41
C GLN A 140 -1.98 -5.09 3.14
N ASP A 141 -3.30 -5.08 3.03
CA ASP A 141 -3.95 -5.53 1.80
C ASP A 141 -3.70 -4.58 0.63
N PHE A 142 -3.97 -5.06 -0.58
CA PHE A 142 -3.75 -4.31 -1.81
C PHE A 142 -4.54 -2.99 -1.82
N GLU A 143 -5.79 -3.01 -1.39
CA GLU A 143 -6.66 -1.83 -1.41
C GLU A 143 -6.12 -0.72 -0.51
N MET A 144 -5.67 -1.07 0.70
CA MET A 144 -5.07 -0.12 1.63
C MET A 144 -3.79 0.50 1.05
N GLN A 145 -2.92 -0.33 0.49
CA GLN A 145 -1.68 0.13 -0.12
C GLN A 145 -1.95 1.01 -1.35
N TYR A 146 -2.97 0.66 -2.14
CA TYR A 146 -3.36 1.42 -3.33
C TYR A 146 -3.88 2.81 -2.96
N LYS A 147 -4.78 2.90 -1.97
CA LYS A 147 -5.27 4.19 -1.43
C LYS A 147 -4.12 5.05 -0.93
N PHE A 148 -3.21 4.47 -0.16
CA PHE A 148 -2.04 5.17 0.33
C PHE A 148 -1.16 5.67 -0.82
N GLY A 149 -0.93 4.84 -1.83
CA GLY A 149 -0.15 5.21 -3.02
C GLY A 149 -0.76 6.37 -3.80
N LEU A 150 -2.08 6.40 -3.94
CA LEU A 150 -2.79 7.54 -4.57
C LEU A 150 -2.60 8.83 -3.78
N GLN A 151 -2.63 8.78 -2.44
CA GLN A 151 -2.38 9.96 -1.59
C GLN A 151 -0.94 10.46 -1.75
N VAL A 152 0.02 9.55 -1.80
CA VAL A 152 1.42 9.92 -2.05
C VAL A 152 1.58 10.59 -3.40
N LEU A 153 0.93 10.07 -4.45
CA LEU A 153 0.91 10.73 -5.77
C LEU A 153 0.36 12.15 -5.68
N GLU A 154 -0.79 12.33 -5.04
CA GLU A 154 -1.42 13.64 -4.87
C GLU A 154 -0.53 14.62 -4.10
N MET A 155 0.17 14.14 -3.08
CA MET A 155 1.10 14.96 -2.28
C MET A 155 2.24 15.54 -3.13
N PHE A 156 2.71 14.84 -4.15
CA PHE A 156 3.81 15.27 -5.02
C PHE A 156 3.36 15.92 -6.33
N LEU A 157 2.05 15.92 -6.63
CA LEU A 157 1.48 16.65 -7.77
C LEU A 157 1.26 18.15 -7.49
N LYS A 158 1.30 18.55 -6.23
CA LYS A 158 1.19 19.96 -5.78
C LYS A 158 2.56 20.62 -5.81
#